data_46f6f49814a06e2ace32f8c07c97f2b4
#
_entry.id   46f6f49814a06e2ace32f8c07c97f2b4
#
_cell.length_a   1.000
_cell.length_b   1.000
_cell.length_c   1.000
_cell.angle_alpha   90.00
_cell.angle_beta   90.00
_cell.angle_gamma   90.00
#
_symmetry.space_group_name_H-M   'P 1'
#
loop_
_entity.id
_entity.type
_entity.pdbx_description
1 polymer ?
#
loop_
_entity_poly.entity_id
_entity_poly.type
_entity_poly.pdbx_seq_one_letter_code
_entity_poly.pdbx_strand_id
1 'polypeptide(L)'
;GGLAPVPAAARTPAGLLLSGPAGGVRAAAVFAVAAGYPDAVTFDMGGTSTDVALVLDGEPQPAAQREVAGYPIRLPSVDVHTIGAGGGSIAAVDAGGALTVGPRSAGAVPGPACYGQGGEAPTVTDANLVAGRIPAEVGFEALGALDRDAAATALAGLGLGDPEDAADDVLEVVDALMERAVRRVSVERGVDPAGLALVAFGGAGPLHACSLAERLGMAAVVIPPRAGVLSAVGMLAAPVQHDRVRTWPTPEDHDGLEEALARLGDEAVAALVTDAGGPAGDVEVVLAVDARYQGQSHELRVPTVDAFTDAHLQANGYDRPGHPVEVVALRASARRRSPVDPTRLRGGRKRPPMDGPAVVVEDDTTIWVPEGWHGEPGPAGTLVLTRGAG
;
A
#
# COMPACT_ATOMS: atom_id res chain seq x y z
N GLY A 1 -9.68 8.94 2.25
CA GLY A 1 -8.85 8.60 3.29
C GLY A 1 -8.10 9.69 4.03
N GLY A 2 -8.70 10.30 5.05
CA GLY A 2 -8.10 11.17 6.03
C GLY A 2 -8.49 10.72 7.43
N LEU A 3 -8.05 11.46 8.47
CA LEU A 3 -8.51 11.23 9.83
C LEU A 3 -9.96 11.68 9.97
N ALA A 4 -10.82 10.81 10.47
CA ALA A 4 -12.18 11.17 10.83
C ALA A 4 -12.21 11.60 12.29
N PRO A 5 -12.88 12.72 12.63
CA PRO A 5 -13.18 13.08 14.02
C PRO A 5 -13.96 11.95 14.72
N VAL A 6 -13.72 11.75 16.03
CA VAL A 6 -14.33 10.66 16.81
C VAL A 6 -15.87 10.60 16.65
N PRO A 7 -16.61 11.73 16.71
CA PRO A 7 -18.06 11.68 16.51
C PRO A 7 -18.48 11.21 15.10
N ALA A 8 -17.72 11.58 14.06
CA ALA A 8 -17.97 11.13 12.69
C ALA A 8 -17.68 9.64 12.53
N ALA A 9 -16.55 9.16 13.08
CA ALA A 9 -16.17 7.76 13.09
C ALA A 9 -17.22 6.88 13.81
N ALA A 10 -17.76 7.34 14.92
CA ALA A 10 -18.81 6.63 15.65
C ALA A 10 -20.13 6.51 14.84
N ARG A 11 -20.45 7.52 14.02
CA ARG A 11 -21.64 7.48 13.14
C ARG A 11 -21.45 6.58 11.92
N THR A 12 -20.21 6.46 11.43
CA THR A 12 -19.90 5.70 10.20
C THR A 12 -18.66 4.84 10.39
N PRO A 13 -18.73 3.78 11.24
CA PRO A 13 -17.55 2.97 11.58
C PRO A 13 -16.97 2.21 10.38
N ALA A 14 -17.79 1.93 9.35
CA ALA A 14 -17.30 1.34 8.10
C ALA A 14 -16.23 2.20 7.39
N GLY A 15 -16.19 3.51 7.65
CA GLY A 15 -15.15 4.42 7.15
C GLY A 15 -13.76 4.19 7.76
N LEU A 16 -13.66 3.44 8.86
CA LEU A 16 -12.38 3.11 9.53
C LEU A 16 -11.73 1.84 8.98
N LEU A 17 -12.45 1.07 8.17
CA LEU A 17 -11.91 -0.14 7.56
C LEU A 17 -10.68 0.19 6.70
N LEU A 18 -9.59 -0.57 6.91
CA LEU A 18 -8.30 -0.43 6.22
C LEU A 18 -7.65 0.96 6.42
N SER A 19 -7.88 1.61 7.56
CA SER A 19 -7.25 2.91 7.88
C SER A 19 -5.73 2.80 8.01
N GLY A 20 -5.20 1.69 8.52
CA GLY A 20 -3.75 1.42 8.61
C GLY A 20 -3.10 1.41 7.22
N PRO A 21 -3.49 0.51 6.31
CA PRO A 21 -2.97 0.47 4.95
C PRO A 21 -3.10 1.81 4.22
N ALA A 22 -4.24 2.51 4.33
CA ALA A 22 -4.43 3.82 3.72
C ALA A 22 -3.45 4.89 4.28
N GLY A 23 -3.12 4.83 5.56
CA GLY A 23 -2.08 5.66 6.17
C GLY A 23 -0.70 5.37 5.56
N GLY A 24 -0.33 4.09 5.47
CA GLY A 24 0.93 3.64 4.87
C GLY A 24 1.09 4.11 3.42
N VAL A 25 0.06 3.93 2.59
CA VAL A 25 0.07 4.38 1.19
C VAL A 25 0.26 5.89 1.07
N ARG A 26 -0.41 6.69 1.93
CA ARG A 26 -0.23 8.15 1.93
C ARG A 26 1.18 8.57 2.31
N ALA A 27 1.75 7.99 3.37
CA ALA A 27 3.14 8.30 3.74
C ALA A 27 4.10 7.86 2.63
N ALA A 28 3.91 6.66 2.06
CA ALA A 28 4.73 6.15 0.97
C ALA A 28 4.71 7.09 -0.25
N ALA A 29 3.53 7.62 -0.63
CA ALA A 29 3.41 8.60 -1.72
C ALA A 29 4.23 9.88 -1.44
N VAL A 30 4.17 10.42 -0.21
CA VAL A 30 4.97 11.60 0.17
C VAL A 30 6.47 11.33 0.05
N PHE A 31 6.94 10.17 0.51
CA PHE A 31 8.36 9.81 0.41
C PHE A 31 8.79 9.49 -1.02
N ALA A 32 7.90 8.90 -1.83
CA ALA A 32 8.13 8.68 -3.25
C ALA A 32 8.38 10.00 -3.99
N VAL A 33 7.49 10.98 -3.80
CA VAL A 33 7.62 12.33 -4.37
C VAL A 33 8.91 13.01 -3.89
N ALA A 34 9.21 12.93 -2.59
CA ALA A 34 10.43 13.51 -2.03
C ALA A 34 11.70 12.88 -2.63
N ALA A 35 11.66 11.59 -2.97
CA ALA A 35 12.75 10.86 -3.62
C ALA A 35 12.82 11.09 -5.15
N GLY A 36 11.87 11.83 -5.74
CA GLY A 36 11.84 12.14 -7.18
C GLY A 36 11.03 11.14 -8.03
N TYR A 37 10.22 10.28 -7.39
CA TYR A 37 9.39 9.27 -8.05
C TYR A 37 7.89 9.52 -7.76
N PRO A 38 7.24 10.48 -8.45
CA PRO A 38 5.82 10.76 -8.24
C PRO A 38 4.90 9.59 -8.62
N ASP A 39 5.37 8.73 -9.53
CA ASP A 39 4.68 7.52 -9.94
C ASP A 39 5.34 6.30 -9.29
N ALA A 40 4.57 5.56 -8.51
CA ALA A 40 5.10 4.47 -7.70
C ALA A 40 4.04 3.40 -7.41
N VAL A 41 4.51 2.22 -7.02
CA VAL A 41 3.70 1.21 -6.33
C VAL A 41 4.15 1.14 -4.89
N THR A 42 3.21 1.20 -3.96
CA THR A 42 3.48 0.97 -2.54
C THR A 42 3.42 -0.50 -2.22
N PHE A 43 4.32 -0.96 -1.35
CA PHE A 43 4.47 -2.36 -0.99
C PHE A 43 4.69 -2.47 0.52
N ASP A 44 3.59 -2.73 1.24
CA ASP A 44 3.57 -2.93 2.71
C ASP A 44 3.49 -4.41 3.02
N MET A 45 4.58 -5.01 3.45
CA MET A 45 4.58 -6.40 3.88
C MET A 45 4.83 -6.51 5.36
N GLY A 46 3.80 -6.97 6.05
CA GLY A 46 3.84 -7.33 7.47
C GLY A 46 4.05 -8.82 7.70
N GLY A 47 3.72 -9.28 8.90
CA GLY A 47 3.82 -10.71 9.27
C GLY A 47 2.73 -11.60 8.64
N THR A 48 1.56 -11.06 8.27
CA THR A 48 0.38 -11.85 7.88
C THR A 48 -0.09 -11.59 6.46
N SER A 49 0.09 -10.38 5.98
CA SER A 49 -0.41 -9.91 4.69
C SER A 49 0.54 -8.94 4.03
N THR A 50 0.33 -8.75 2.75
CA THR A 50 0.97 -7.71 1.95
C THR A 50 -0.11 -6.84 1.31
N ASP A 51 0.04 -5.53 1.46
CA ASP A 51 -0.81 -4.50 0.90
C ASP A 51 -0.08 -3.75 -0.22
N VAL A 52 -0.67 -3.69 -1.40
CA VAL A 52 -0.12 -2.96 -2.55
C VAL A 52 -1.12 -1.93 -3.06
N ALA A 53 -0.62 -0.77 -3.47
CA ALA A 53 -1.45 0.30 -4.03
C ALA A 53 -0.67 1.09 -5.09
N LEU A 54 -1.38 1.65 -6.07
CA LEU A 54 -0.82 2.50 -7.11
C LEU A 54 -0.86 3.97 -6.68
N VAL A 55 0.22 4.68 -6.94
CA VAL A 55 0.37 6.13 -6.77
C VAL A 55 0.72 6.70 -8.14
N LEU A 56 -0.02 7.68 -8.62
CA LEU A 56 0.25 8.41 -9.86
C LEU A 56 0.22 9.91 -9.57
N ASP A 57 1.16 10.65 -10.13
CA ASP A 57 1.33 12.09 -9.90
C ASP A 57 1.43 12.45 -8.39
N GLY A 58 2.01 11.55 -7.58
CA GLY A 58 2.14 11.71 -6.13
C GLY A 58 0.86 11.46 -5.34
N GLU A 59 -0.24 11.05 -5.99
CA GLU A 59 -1.52 10.82 -5.33
C GLU A 59 -1.90 9.33 -5.34
N PRO A 60 -2.25 8.76 -4.17
CA PRO A 60 -2.80 7.41 -4.09
C PRO A 60 -4.10 7.29 -4.90
N GLN A 61 -4.20 6.25 -5.70
CA GLN A 61 -5.37 6.05 -6.55
C GLN A 61 -6.62 5.71 -5.70
N PRO A 62 -7.77 6.35 -5.98
CA PRO A 62 -9.01 6.08 -5.26
C PRO A 62 -9.66 4.77 -5.72
N ALA A 63 -10.26 4.04 -4.79
CA ALA A 63 -11.15 2.93 -5.12
C ALA A 63 -12.51 3.46 -5.57
N ALA A 64 -13.01 2.97 -6.71
CA ALA A 64 -14.37 3.26 -7.14
C ALA A 64 -15.40 2.55 -6.25
N GLN A 65 -15.12 1.29 -5.92
CA GLN A 65 -15.90 0.45 -5.01
C GLN A 65 -14.93 -0.49 -4.29
N ARG A 66 -15.23 -0.79 -3.04
CA ARG A 66 -14.48 -1.76 -2.25
C ARG A 66 -15.42 -2.86 -1.78
N GLU A 67 -14.90 -4.07 -1.74
CA GLU A 67 -15.56 -5.20 -1.08
C GLU A 67 -14.76 -5.59 0.17
N VAL A 68 -15.46 -5.73 1.30
CA VAL A 68 -14.86 -6.21 2.55
C VAL A 68 -15.73 -7.34 3.07
N ALA A 69 -15.15 -8.52 3.21
CA ALA A 69 -15.84 -9.74 3.66
C ALA A 69 -17.13 -10.05 2.86
N GLY A 70 -17.12 -9.83 1.54
CA GLY A 70 -18.28 -10.06 0.67
C GLY A 70 -19.30 -8.91 0.62
N TYR A 71 -19.07 -7.82 1.36
CA TYR A 71 -19.97 -6.66 1.39
C TYR A 71 -19.41 -5.50 0.58
N PRO A 72 -20.17 -4.95 -0.40
CA PRO A 72 -19.74 -3.78 -1.16
C PRO A 72 -19.82 -2.51 -0.30
N ILE A 73 -18.71 -1.79 -0.22
CA ILE A 73 -18.60 -0.52 0.51
C ILE A 73 -18.32 0.59 -0.49
N ARG A 74 -19.25 1.57 -0.58
CA ARG A 74 -19.15 2.73 -1.50
C ARG A 74 -18.66 3.99 -0.80
N LEU A 75 -17.84 3.85 0.22
CA LEU A 75 -17.20 4.99 0.90
C LEU A 75 -15.89 5.36 0.19
N PRO A 76 -15.54 6.67 0.17
CA PRO A 76 -14.25 7.12 -0.36
C PRO A 76 -13.09 6.38 0.34
N SER A 77 -12.28 5.70 -0.42
CA SER A 77 -11.15 4.93 0.11
C SER A 77 -9.99 4.94 -0.88
N VAL A 78 -8.77 4.73 -0.36
CA VAL A 78 -7.61 4.41 -1.18
C VAL A 78 -7.79 3.00 -1.73
N ASP A 79 -7.40 2.81 -2.98
CA ASP A 79 -7.43 1.50 -3.60
C ASP A 79 -6.21 0.68 -3.18
N VAL A 80 -6.43 -0.20 -2.24
CA VAL A 80 -5.40 -1.11 -1.70
C VAL A 80 -5.80 -2.54 -2.04
N HIS A 81 -4.91 -3.28 -2.66
CA HIS A 81 -5.07 -4.71 -2.88
C HIS A 81 -4.26 -5.48 -1.84
N THR A 82 -4.95 -6.32 -1.07
CA THR A 82 -4.36 -7.12 0.00
C THR A 82 -4.26 -8.59 -0.42
N ILE A 83 -3.11 -9.19 -0.20
CA ILE A 83 -2.92 -10.65 -0.34
C ILE A 83 -2.51 -11.26 1.00
N GLY A 84 -2.96 -12.50 1.24
CA GLY A 84 -2.64 -13.27 2.45
C GLY A 84 -1.23 -13.90 2.37
N ALA A 85 -0.23 -13.08 2.06
CA ALA A 85 1.18 -13.47 2.06
C ALA A 85 1.96 -12.44 2.86
N GLY A 86 2.71 -12.89 3.87
CA GLY A 86 3.53 -12.07 4.75
C GLY A 86 4.66 -12.88 5.37
N GLY A 87 5.45 -12.31 6.25
CA GLY A 87 6.60 -12.99 6.88
C GLY A 87 6.24 -14.28 7.63
N GLY A 88 5.07 -14.33 8.28
CA GLY A 88 4.58 -15.51 8.97
C GLY A 88 3.77 -16.48 8.10
N SER A 89 3.68 -16.26 6.78
CA SER A 89 2.97 -17.18 5.88
C SER A 89 3.64 -18.54 5.86
N ILE A 90 2.84 -19.58 6.10
CA ILE A 90 3.31 -20.97 6.19
C ILE A 90 3.53 -21.51 4.77
N ALA A 91 4.71 -22.09 4.57
CA ALA A 91 5.03 -22.87 3.38
C ALA A 91 4.58 -24.32 3.58
N ALA A 92 4.04 -24.95 2.56
CA ALA A 92 3.63 -26.34 2.57
C ALA A 92 3.65 -26.94 1.17
N VAL A 93 3.92 -28.23 1.07
CA VAL A 93 3.76 -29.01 -0.16
C VAL A 93 2.35 -29.59 -0.16
N ASP A 94 1.59 -29.29 -1.20
CA ASP A 94 0.21 -29.79 -1.34
C ASP A 94 0.16 -31.26 -1.74
N ALA A 95 -1.04 -31.83 -1.78
CA ALA A 95 -1.26 -33.25 -2.17
C ALA A 95 -0.82 -33.58 -3.61
N GLY A 96 -0.65 -32.55 -4.45
CA GLY A 96 -0.15 -32.67 -5.84
C GLY A 96 1.38 -32.54 -5.93
N GLY A 97 2.08 -32.28 -4.83
CA GLY A 97 3.52 -32.05 -4.79
C GLY A 97 3.96 -30.61 -5.11
N ALA A 98 3.02 -29.65 -5.18
CA ALA A 98 3.35 -28.26 -5.44
C ALA A 98 3.63 -27.49 -4.14
N LEU A 99 4.72 -26.71 -4.11
CA LEU A 99 5.01 -25.79 -3.01
C LEU A 99 4.01 -24.63 -3.02
N THR A 100 3.40 -24.37 -1.88
CA THR A 100 2.47 -23.26 -1.65
C THR A 100 2.93 -22.43 -0.47
N VAL A 101 2.70 -21.10 -0.51
CA VAL A 101 3.01 -20.17 0.58
C VAL A 101 1.77 -19.38 0.93
N GLY A 102 1.31 -19.49 2.18
CA GLY A 102 0.06 -18.90 2.63
C GLY A 102 -1.19 -19.63 2.07
N PRO A 103 -2.42 -19.05 2.17
CA PRO A 103 -2.74 -17.86 2.96
C PRO A 103 -2.72 -18.08 4.47
N ARG A 104 -2.45 -19.32 4.94
CA ARG A 104 -2.31 -19.61 6.36
C ARG A 104 -1.05 -18.95 6.91
N SER A 105 -1.18 -18.32 8.08
CA SER A 105 -0.07 -17.68 8.78
C SER A 105 0.13 -18.33 10.14
N ALA A 106 1.38 -18.44 10.57
CA ALA A 106 1.73 -18.85 11.94
C ALA A 106 1.38 -17.76 12.97
N GLY A 107 1.01 -16.56 12.52
CA GLY A 107 0.72 -15.43 13.40
C GLY A 107 1.94 -14.96 14.19
N ALA A 108 1.67 -14.28 15.29
CA ALA A 108 2.72 -13.87 16.24
C ALA A 108 3.04 -14.98 17.27
N VAL A 109 2.03 -15.79 17.62
CA VAL A 109 2.12 -16.91 18.58
C VAL A 109 1.36 -18.09 17.98
N PRO A 110 1.98 -19.26 17.79
CA PRO A 110 3.38 -19.58 18.11
C PRO A 110 4.40 -18.89 17.22
N GLY A 111 4.01 -18.34 16.05
CA GLY A 111 4.87 -17.63 15.13
C GLY A 111 5.77 -18.54 14.28
N PRO A 112 6.71 -17.97 13.53
CA PRO A 112 7.80 -18.65 12.83
C PRO A 112 8.59 -19.59 13.74
N ALA A 113 9.13 -20.68 13.19
CA ALA A 113 9.93 -21.62 13.95
C ALA A 113 11.15 -20.97 14.62
N CYS A 114 11.78 -20.03 13.92
CA CYS A 114 12.93 -19.28 14.42
C CYS A 114 12.64 -18.38 15.63
N TYR A 115 11.37 -18.14 15.98
CA TYR A 115 11.04 -17.35 17.17
C TYR A 115 11.20 -18.13 18.49
N GLY A 116 11.32 -19.47 18.43
CA GLY A 116 11.50 -20.29 19.61
C GLY A 116 10.28 -20.31 20.56
N GLN A 117 9.09 -19.94 20.07
CA GLN A 117 7.85 -19.88 20.83
C GLN A 117 6.92 -21.07 20.56
N GLY A 118 7.45 -22.18 20.05
CA GLY A 118 6.70 -23.39 19.76
C GLY A 118 6.13 -23.46 18.33
N GLY A 119 6.52 -22.57 17.44
CA GLY A 119 6.27 -22.70 16.01
C GLY A 119 7.10 -23.85 15.43
N GLU A 120 6.48 -24.69 14.60
CA GLU A 120 7.14 -25.84 13.96
C GLU A 120 7.00 -25.80 12.44
N ALA A 121 6.00 -25.05 11.92
CA ALA A 121 5.76 -24.94 10.50
C ALA A 121 6.73 -23.93 9.86
N PRO A 122 7.31 -24.26 8.68
CA PRO A 122 8.19 -23.34 7.98
C PRO A 122 7.44 -22.11 7.48
N THR A 123 8.04 -20.94 7.64
CA THR A 123 7.45 -19.67 7.22
C THR A 123 8.40 -18.89 6.30
N VAL A 124 7.91 -17.81 5.68
CA VAL A 124 8.71 -16.87 4.89
C VAL A 124 9.81 -16.22 5.76
N THR A 125 9.55 -15.98 7.05
CA THR A 125 10.59 -15.46 7.97
C THR A 125 11.69 -16.49 8.19
N ASP A 126 11.36 -17.77 8.37
CA ASP A 126 12.34 -18.85 8.49
C ASP A 126 13.20 -18.95 7.21
N ALA A 127 12.57 -18.84 6.03
CA ALA A 127 13.26 -18.85 4.75
C ALA A 127 14.22 -17.65 4.61
N ASN A 128 13.80 -16.44 4.96
CA ASN A 128 14.67 -15.26 4.94
C ASN A 128 15.86 -15.39 5.91
N LEU A 129 15.66 -16.01 7.07
CA LEU A 129 16.73 -16.27 8.04
C LEU A 129 17.73 -17.28 7.52
N VAL A 130 17.28 -18.40 6.97
CA VAL A 130 18.17 -19.45 6.41
C VAL A 130 18.92 -18.95 5.18
N ALA A 131 18.26 -18.18 4.31
CA ALA A 131 18.87 -17.51 3.16
C ALA A 131 19.83 -16.36 3.54
N GLY A 132 20.00 -16.05 4.83
CA GLY A 132 20.92 -15.02 5.31
C GLY A 132 20.46 -13.57 5.05
N ARG A 133 19.18 -13.35 4.67
CA ARG A 133 18.61 -12.00 4.50
C ARG A 133 18.26 -11.36 5.84
N ILE A 134 18.10 -12.15 6.90
CA ILE A 134 17.93 -11.70 8.28
C ILE A 134 19.10 -12.29 9.09
N PRO A 135 19.94 -11.47 9.75
CA PRO A 135 21.01 -11.99 10.62
C PRO A 135 20.40 -12.62 11.90
N ALA A 136 20.89 -13.78 12.31
CA ALA A 136 20.38 -14.51 13.47
C ALA A 136 20.57 -13.75 14.80
N GLU A 137 21.62 -12.92 14.88
CA GLU A 137 21.96 -12.11 16.05
C GLU A 137 21.01 -10.92 16.25
N VAL A 138 20.27 -10.58 15.21
CA VAL A 138 19.28 -9.51 15.27
C VAL A 138 18.01 -10.07 15.89
N GLY A 139 17.93 -9.97 17.21
CA GLY A 139 16.68 -10.23 17.90
C GLY A 139 15.72 -9.07 17.78
N PHE A 140 14.46 -9.34 17.53
CA PHE A 140 13.42 -8.36 17.85
C PHE A 140 13.39 -8.19 19.38
N GLU A 141 13.26 -6.96 19.86
CA GLU A 141 13.37 -6.59 21.28
C GLU A 141 12.56 -7.52 22.23
N ALA A 142 11.46 -8.08 21.73
CA ALA A 142 10.58 -8.99 22.47
C ALA A 142 10.93 -10.50 22.32
N LEU A 143 11.75 -10.90 21.33
CA LEU A 143 11.98 -12.30 20.96
C LEU A 143 13.43 -12.78 21.27
N GLY A 144 14.37 -11.85 21.42
CA GLY A 144 15.79 -12.19 21.53
C GLY A 144 16.39 -12.64 20.17
N ALA A 145 17.49 -13.37 20.20
CA ALA A 145 18.12 -13.91 19.01
C ALA A 145 17.22 -14.95 18.31
N LEU A 146 17.25 -14.99 16.99
CA LEU A 146 16.48 -15.93 16.19
C LEU A 146 17.19 -17.29 16.13
N ASP A 147 16.40 -18.38 16.22
CA ASP A 147 16.89 -19.76 16.15
C ASP A 147 16.97 -20.24 14.70
N ARG A 148 18.17 -20.14 14.10
CA ARG A 148 18.41 -20.57 12.72
C ARG A 148 18.27 -22.09 12.56
N ASP A 149 18.62 -22.88 13.59
CA ASP A 149 18.56 -24.34 13.52
C ASP A 149 17.11 -24.82 13.55
N ALA A 150 16.23 -24.15 14.32
CA ALA A 150 14.79 -24.41 14.29
C ALA A 150 14.20 -24.06 12.92
N ALA A 151 14.58 -22.92 12.31
CA ALA A 151 14.16 -22.54 10.96
C ALA A 151 14.60 -23.57 9.91
N ALA A 152 15.87 -24.00 9.93
CA ALA A 152 16.40 -24.99 9.02
C ALA A 152 15.70 -26.34 9.17
N THR A 153 15.41 -26.76 10.41
CA THR A 153 14.65 -27.99 10.69
C THR A 153 13.24 -27.94 10.12
N ALA A 154 12.55 -26.80 10.28
CA ALA A 154 11.20 -26.61 9.74
C ALA A 154 11.20 -26.65 8.19
N LEU A 155 12.16 -25.99 7.52
CA LEU A 155 12.30 -25.99 6.08
C LEU A 155 12.65 -27.37 5.51
N ALA A 156 13.54 -28.12 6.16
CA ALA A 156 13.87 -29.49 5.79
C ALA A 156 12.62 -30.40 5.80
N GLY A 157 11.65 -30.10 6.67
CA GLY A 157 10.36 -30.81 6.74
C GLY A 157 9.51 -30.70 5.47
N LEU A 158 9.80 -29.77 4.55
CA LEU A 158 9.14 -29.67 3.26
C LEU A 158 9.56 -30.77 2.27
N GLY A 159 10.75 -31.39 2.46
CA GLY A 159 11.25 -32.44 1.59
C GLY A 159 11.70 -31.95 0.19
N LEU A 160 12.13 -30.69 0.10
CA LEU A 160 12.53 -30.01 -1.17
C LEU A 160 14.06 -29.95 -1.37
N GLY A 161 14.83 -30.76 -0.68
CA GLY A 161 16.28 -30.72 -0.71
C GLY A 161 16.87 -30.34 0.64
N ASP A 162 18.01 -29.63 0.64
CA ASP A 162 18.54 -29.07 1.89
C ASP A 162 17.74 -27.81 2.33
N PRO A 163 17.94 -27.35 3.56
CA PRO A 163 17.20 -26.21 4.07
C PRO A 163 17.40 -24.90 3.30
N GLU A 164 18.58 -24.72 2.70
CA GLU A 164 18.93 -23.57 1.88
C GLU A 164 18.15 -23.59 0.55
N ASP A 165 18.12 -24.73 -0.14
CA ASP A 165 17.33 -24.93 -1.37
C ASP A 165 15.82 -24.70 -1.07
N ALA A 166 15.32 -25.28 0.01
CA ALA A 166 13.92 -25.09 0.43
C ALA A 166 13.59 -23.63 0.78
N ALA A 167 14.56 -22.89 1.35
CA ALA A 167 14.40 -21.47 1.64
C ALA A 167 14.28 -20.66 0.34
N ASP A 168 15.15 -20.90 -0.63
CA ASP A 168 15.12 -20.22 -1.92
C ASP A 168 13.82 -20.50 -2.69
N ASP A 169 13.35 -21.75 -2.69
CA ASP A 169 12.07 -22.14 -3.30
C ASP A 169 10.88 -21.40 -2.63
N VAL A 170 10.85 -21.30 -1.30
CA VAL A 170 9.81 -20.57 -0.56
C VAL A 170 9.83 -19.08 -0.93
N LEU A 171 11.03 -18.49 -1.03
CA LEU A 171 11.19 -17.07 -1.39
C LEU A 171 10.78 -16.82 -2.85
N GLU A 172 11.08 -17.74 -3.76
CA GLU A 172 10.65 -17.66 -5.16
C GLU A 172 9.12 -17.66 -5.28
N VAL A 173 8.45 -18.57 -4.57
CA VAL A 173 6.98 -18.67 -4.59
C VAL A 173 6.33 -17.41 -4.00
N VAL A 174 6.83 -16.91 -2.87
CA VAL A 174 6.24 -15.71 -2.25
C VAL A 174 6.48 -14.47 -3.10
N ASP A 175 7.66 -14.32 -3.71
CA ASP A 175 7.97 -13.20 -4.61
C ASP A 175 7.08 -13.24 -5.86
N ALA A 176 6.78 -14.42 -6.41
CA ALA A 176 5.84 -14.58 -7.52
C ALA A 176 4.39 -14.21 -7.14
N LEU A 177 3.96 -14.49 -5.91
CA LEU A 177 2.66 -14.04 -5.42
C LEU A 177 2.59 -12.51 -5.30
N MET A 178 3.66 -11.89 -4.84
CA MET A 178 3.76 -10.43 -4.71
C MET A 178 3.84 -9.74 -6.08
N GLU A 179 4.59 -10.30 -7.03
CA GLU A 179 4.61 -9.83 -8.41
C GLU A 179 3.20 -9.79 -9.02
N ARG A 180 2.42 -10.84 -8.83
CA ARG A 180 1.01 -10.88 -9.29
C ARG A 180 0.16 -9.80 -8.62
N ALA A 181 0.36 -9.53 -7.33
CA ALA A 181 -0.35 -8.46 -6.63
C ALA A 181 0.00 -7.08 -7.17
N VAL A 182 1.28 -6.81 -7.47
CA VAL A 182 1.71 -5.56 -8.10
C VAL A 182 1.14 -5.42 -9.51
N ARG A 183 1.17 -6.48 -10.33
CA ARG A 183 0.58 -6.48 -11.68
C ARG A 183 -0.92 -6.17 -11.65
N ARG A 184 -1.63 -6.62 -10.62
CA ARG A 184 -3.05 -6.34 -10.43
C ARG A 184 -3.36 -4.86 -10.23
N VAL A 185 -2.53 -4.14 -9.51
CA VAL A 185 -2.75 -2.70 -9.28
C VAL A 185 -2.15 -1.82 -10.36
N SER A 186 -1.27 -2.33 -11.23
CA SER A 186 -0.60 -1.61 -12.31
C SER A 186 -1.04 -2.09 -13.69
N VAL A 187 -0.56 -3.25 -14.15
CA VAL A 187 -0.78 -3.77 -15.51
C VAL A 187 -2.26 -3.96 -15.84
N GLU A 188 -3.05 -4.52 -14.91
CA GLU A 188 -4.50 -4.69 -15.11
C GLU A 188 -5.24 -3.34 -15.22
N ARG A 189 -4.57 -2.23 -14.91
CA ARG A 189 -5.07 -0.84 -15.06
C ARG A 189 -4.41 -0.08 -16.19
N GLY A 190 -3.63 -0.76 -17.01
CA GLY A 190 -2.96 -0.16 -18.17
C GLY A 190 -1.70 0.64 -17.80
N VAL A 191 -1.16 0.46 -16.59
CA VAL A 191 0.06 1.15 -16.14
C VAL A 191 1.23 0.17 -16.18
N ASP A 192 2.29 0.52 -16.92
CA ASP A 192 3.52 -0.27 -16.98
C ASP A 192 4.37 -0.05 -15.70
N PRO A 193 4.66 -1.08 -14.92
CA PRO A 193 5.48 -0.93 -13.71
C PRO A 193 6.93 -0.57 -13.99
N ALA A 194 7.46 -0.78 -15.19
CA ALA A 194 8.87 -0.52 -15.52
C ALA A 194 9.30 0.93 -15.31
N GLY A 195 8.37 1.89 -15.48
CA GLY A 195 8.62 3.32 -15.22
C GLY A 195 8.40 3.77 -13.77
N LEU A 196 7.91 2.89 -12.92
CA LEU A 196 7.53 3.21 -11.55
C LEU A 196 8.64 2.87 -10.55
N ALA A 197 8.62 3.53 -9.38
CA ALA A 197 9.39 3.07 -8.23
C ALA A 197 8.56 2.14 -7.34
N LEU A 198 9.22 1.22 -6.64
CA LEU A 198 8.63 0.42 -5.59
C LEU A 198 8.91 1.07 -4.24
N VAL A 199 7.90 1.56 -3.54
CA VAL A 199 8.08 2.08 -2.17
C VAL A 199 7.81 0.96 -1.18
N ALA A 200 8.87 0.40 -0.62
CA ALA A 200 8.79 -0.78 0.24
C ALA A 200 8.83 -0.41 1.72
N PHE A 201 7.90 -0.95 2.48
CA PHE A 201 7.78 -0.75 3.91
C PHE A 201 7.09 -1.94 4.60
N GLY A 202 6.79 -1.82 5.89
CA GLY A 202 6.44 -2.95 6.74
C GLY A 202 7.69 -3.68 7.25
N GLY A 203 7.52 -4.58 8.20
CA GLY A 203 8.63 -5.30 8.82
C GLY A 203 9.39 -6.22 7.86
N ALA A 204 8.69 -6.76 6.84
CA ALA A 204 9.26 -7.72 5.87
C ALA A 204 9.38 -7.15 4.44
N GLY A 205 8.69 -6.06 4.11
CA GLY A 205 8.68 -5.51 2.74
C GLY A 205 10.08 -5.26 2.16
N PRO A 206 10.99 -4.60 2.88
CA PRO A 206 12.33 -4.32 2.38
C PRO A 206 13.23 -5.55 2.17
N LEU A 207 12.85 -6.75 2.63
CA LEU A 207 13.56 -8.01 2.35
C LEU A 207 13.31 -8.52 0.93
N HIS A 208 12.16 -8.20 0.35
CA HIS A 208 11.69 -8.70 -0.94
C HIS A 208 11.72 -7.64 -2.05
N ALA A 209 11.92 -6.38 -1.68
CA ALA A 209 11.72 -5.24 -2.58
C ALA A 209 12.60 -5.26 -3.82
N CYS A 210 13.89 -5.57 -3.69
CA CYS A 210 14.82 -5.60 -4.83
C CYS A 210 14.49 -6.74 -5.80
N SER A 211 14.20 -7.95 -5.28
CA SER A 211 13.77 -9.10 -6.10
C SER A 211 12.50 -8.76 -6.88
N LEU A 212 11.52 -8.16 -6.22
CA LEU A 212 10.26 -7.77 -6.83
C LEU A 212 10.43 -6.67 -7.90
N ALA A 213 11.25 -5.65 -7.62
CA ALA A 213 11.55 -4.59 -8.57
C ALA A 213 12.28 -5.12 -9.82
N GLU A 214 13.20 -6.08 -9.64
CA GLU A 214 13.90 -6.72 -10.74
C GLU A 214 12.97 -7.52 -11.64
N ARG A 215 12.06 -8.34 -11.07
CA ARG A 215 11.07 -9.12 -11.80
C ARG A 215 10.11 -8.26 -12.62
N LEU A 216 9.82 -7.07 -12.14
CA LEU A 216 8.90 -6.11 -12.78
C LEU A 216 9.61 -5.07 -13.65
N GLY A 217 10.94 -5.06 -13.66
CA GLY A 217 11.75 -4.07 -14.38
C GLY A 217 11.58 -2.65 -13.86
N MET A 218 11.28 -2.48 -12.56
CA MET A 218 10.98 -1.17 -11.98
C MET A 218 12.23 -0.27 -11.90
N ALA A 219 12.02 1.04 -11.94
CA ALA A 219 13.08 2.03 -12.02
C ALA A 219 13.97 2.10 -10.77
N ALA A 220 13.37 1.94 -9.58
CA ALA A 220 14.06 2.01 -8.31
C ALA A 220 13.23 1.38 -7.18
N VAL A 221 13.89 1.09 -6.06
CA VAL A 221 13.23 0.80 -4.78
C VAL A 221 13.49 1.98 -3.84
N VAL A 222 12.43 2.51 -3.22
CA VAL A 222 12.50 3.57 -2.22
C VAL A 222 12.09 3.00 -0.87
N ILE A 223 12.98 3.10 0.11
CA ILE A 223 12.70 2.68 1.48
C ILE A 223 12.63 3.92 2.37
N PRO A 224 11.42 4.27 2.84
CA PRO A 224 11.23 5.40 3.75
C PRO A 224 11.96 5.19 5.10
N PRO A 225 12.28 6.26 5.83
CA PRO A 225 12.68 6.12 7.23
C PRO A 225 11.50 5.57 8.03
N ARG A 226 11.80 4.76 9.07
CA ARG A 226 10.75 4.09 9.88
C ARG A 226 9.80 3.22 9.05
N ALA A 227 10.38 2.46 8.12
CA ALA A 227 9.63 1.63 7.20
C ALA A 227 8.71 0.63 7.92
N GLY A 228 9.15 0.03 9.03
CA GLY A 228 8.34 -0.94 9.78
C GLY A 228 7.09 -0.35 10.45
N VAL A 229 7.05 0.98 10.65
CA VAL A 229 5.91 1.68 11.27
C VAL A 229 5.35 2.80 10.38
N LEU A 230 5.60 2.74 9.08
CA LEU A 230 5.21 3.80 8.13
C LEU A 230 3.71 4.07 8.12
N SER A 231 2.88 3.06 8.30
CA SER A 231 1.43 3.19 8.40
C SER A 231 1.01 4.10 9.57
N ALA A 232 1.70 4.02 10.71
CA ALA A 232 1.47 4.93 11.85
C ALA A 232 1.95 6.36 11.55
N VAL A 233 3.10 6.50 10.87
CA VAL A 233 3.60 7.80 10.39
C VAL A 233 2.58 8.46 9.47
N GLY A 234 2.01 7.70 8.55
CA GLY A 234 0.98 8.19 7.63
C GLY A 234 -0.31 8.59 8.31
N MET A 235 -0.74 7.88 9.34
CA MET A 235 -1.88 8.28 10.16
C MET A 235 -1.64 9.59 10.89
N LEU A 236 -0.45 9.79 11.48
CA LEU A 236 -0.08 11.06 12.14
C LEU A 236 -0.06 12.24 11.16
N ALA A 237 0.37 12.00 9.93
CA ALA A 237 0.48 13.01 8.87
C ALA A 237 -0.79 13.17 8.03
N ALA A 238 -1.81 12.34 8.24
CA ALA A 238 -3.03 12.40 7.45
C ALA A 238 -3.84 13.68 7.75
N PRO A 239 -4.45 14.30 6.72
CA PRO A 239 -5.33 15.43 6.94
C PRO A 239 -6.58 15.01 7.72
N VAL A 240 -7.12 15.90 8.52
CA VAL A 240 -8.49 15.73 9.03
C VAL A 240 -9.43 15.97 7.86
N GLN A 241 -10.34 15.04 7.60
CA GLN A 241 -11.17 15.05 6.40
C GLN A 241 -12.62 14.72 6.72
N HIS A 242 -13.52 15.39 6.03
CA HIS A 242 -14.95 15.10 6.05
C HIS A 242 -15.47 14.98 4.61
N ASP A 243 -15.99 13.80 4.29
CA ASP A 243 -16.55 13.49 2.97
C ASP A 243 -18.06 13.56 2.98
N ARG A 244 -18.63 14.10 1.91
CA ARG A 244 -20.08 14.10 1.63
C ARG A 244 -20.32 13.49 0.26
N VAL A 245 -21.32 12.64 0.18
CA VAL A 245 -21.81 12.06 -1.08
C VAL A 245 -23.31 12.23 -1.09
N ARG A 246 -23.84 12.68 -2.22
CA ARG A 246 -25.28 12.85 -2.44
C ARG A 246 -25.67 12.34 -3.81
N THR A 247 -26.67 11.51 -3.90
CA THR A 247 -27.24 11.07 -5.18
C THR A 247 -27.80 12.27 -5.93
N TRP A 248 -27.52 12.37 -7.23
CA TRP A 248 -28.12 13.36 -8.09
C TRP A 248 -29.47 12.83 -8.60
N PRO A 249 -30.60 13.54 -8.37
CA PRO A 249 -31.91 12.96 -8.60
C PRO A 249 -32.35 12.89 -10.07
N THR A 250 -31.74 13.72 -10.93
CA THR A 250 -32.05 13.84 -12.36
C THR A 250 -30.80 13.56 -13.19
N PRO A 251 -30.39 12.28 -13.39
CA PRO A 251 -29.08 11.93 -13.94
C PRO A 251 -28.74 12.57 -15.29
N GLU A 252 -29.73 12.75 -16.16
CA GLU A 252 -29.57 13.31 -17.50
C GLU A 252 -29.73 14.85 -17.53
N ASP A 253 -30.29 15.44 -16.48
CA ASP A 253 -30.49 16.87 -16.36
C ASP A 253 -29.46 17.45 -15.39
N HIS A 254 -28.61 18.32 -15.90
CA HIS A 254 -27.52 18.93 -15.14
C HIS A 254 -27.85 20.37 -14.67
N ASP A 255 -29.09 20.82 -14.84
CA ASP A 255 -29.49 22.15 -14.39
C ASP A 255 -29.38 22.25 -12.85
N GLY A 256 -28.66 23.25 -12.37
CA GLY A 256 -28.41 23.48 -10.94
C GLY A 256 -27.38 22.52 -10.31
N LEU A 257 -26.65 21.75 -11.13
CA LEU A 257 -25.62 20.80 -10.66
C LEU A 257 -24.49 21.54 -9.92
N GLU A 258 -23.98 22.63 -10.48
CA GLU A 258 -22.87 23.40 -9.90
C GLU A 258 -23.25 23.99 -8.54
N GLU A 259 -24.45 24.58 -8.43
CA GLU A 259 -24.94 25.12 -7.16
C GLU A 259 -25.19 24.03 -6.12
N ALA A 260 -25.66 22.85 -6.53
CA ALA A 260 -25.85 21.72 -5.64
C ALA A 260 -24.49 21.17 -5.16
N LEU A 261 -23.50 21.13 -6.04
CA LEU A 261 -22.16 20.68 -5.71
C LEU A 261 -21.45 21.68 -4.77
N ALA A 262 -21.59 22.99 -5.02
CA ALA A 262 -21.07 24.04 -4.14
C ALA A 262 -21.71 23.95 -2.73
N ARG A 263 -23.04 23.83 -2.64
CA ARG A 263 -23.73 23.64 -1.35
C ARG A 263 -23.24 22.38 -0.61
N LEU A 264 -22.98 21.29 -1.33
CA LEU A 264 -22.45 20.08 -0.72
C LEU A 264 -21.03 20.30 -0.16
N GLY A 265 -20.23 21.13 -0.84
CA GLY A 265 -18.93 21.61 -0.36
C GLY A 265 -19.04 22.38 0.94
N ASP A 266 -19.93 23.36 0.99
CA ASP A 266 -20.19 24.17 2.19
C ASP A 266 -20.63 23.29 3.37
N GLU A 267 -21.50 22.32 3.13
CA GLU A 267 -21.93 21.35 4.15
C GLU A 267 -20.77 20.49 4.66
N ALA A 268 -19.83 20.10 3.77
CA ALA A 268 -18.64 19.34 4.16
C ALA A 268 -17.69 20.18 5.04
N VAL A 269 -17.50 21.47 4.69
CA VAL A 269 -16.70 22.43 5.49
C VAL A 269 -17.35 22.65 6.85
N ALA A 270 -18.64 22.92 6.89
CA ALA A 270 -19.36 23.15 8.15
C ALA A 270 -19.28 21.93 9.07
N ALA A 271 -19.42 20.73 8.53
CA ALA A 271 -19.29 19.49 9.29
C ALA A 271 -17.87 19.29 9.82
N LEU A 272 -16.84 19.56 9.00
CA LEU A 272 -15.43 19.46 9.44
C LEU A 272 -15.14 20.44 10.59
N VAL A 273 -15.58 21.69 10.45
CA VAL A 273 -15.40 22.73 11.49
C VAL A 273 -16.14 22.35 12.77
N THR A 274 -17.35 21.81 12.66
CA THR A 274 -18.15 21.39 13.82
C THR A 274 -17.49 20.22 14.56
N ASP A 275 -17.04 19.21 13.82
CA ASP A 275 -16.51 17.96 14.41
C ASP A 275 -15.05 18.09 14.88
N ALA A 276 -14.22 18.89 14.21
CA ALA A 276 -12.79 19.01 14.46
C ALA A 276 -12.36 20.39 15.00
N GLY A 277 -13.27 21.36 15.06
CA GLY A 277 -12.97 22.75 15.45
C GLY A 277 -12.11 23.51 14.42
N GLY A 278 -11.66 24.71 14.78
CA GLY A 278 -10.77 25.56 13.99
C GLY A 278 -11.46 26.36 12.88
N PRO A 279 -10.74 27.28 12.22
CA PRO A 279 -11.29 28.18 11.23
C PRO A 279 -11.62 27.48 9.91
N ALA A 280 -12.67 27.94 9.22
CA ALA A 280 -13.05 27.43 7.91
C ALA A 280 -12.05 27.80 6.79
N GLY A 281 -11.32 28.92 6.95
CA GLY A 281 -10.38 29.40 5.93
C GLY A 281 -9.16 28.50 5.70
N ASP A 282 -8.87 27.56 6.62
CA ASP A 282 -7.78 26.58 6.50
C ASP A 282 -8.26 25.26 5.88
N VAL A 283 -9.49 25.23 5.36
CA VAL A 283 -10.08 24.03 4.77
C VAL A 283 -10.00 24.08 3.27
N GLU A 284 -9.32 23.09 2.69
CA GLU A 284 -9.35 22.81 1.26
C GLU A 284 -10.61 22.02 0.91
N VAL A 285 -11.30 22.37 -0.18
CA VAL A 285 -12.48 21.66 -0.65
C VAL A 285 -12.21 21.07 -2.03
N VAL A 286 -12.40 19.76 -2.17
CA VAL A 286 -12.35 19.05 -3.44
C VAL A 286 -13.76 18.62 -3.80
N LEU A 287 -14.23 19.07 -4.97
CA LEU A 287 -15.54 18.73 -5.52
C LEU A 287 -15.35 17.76 -6.69
N ALA A 288 -16.30 16.84 -6.85
CA ALA A 288 -16.30 15.89 -7.96
C ALA A 288 -17.73 15.37 -8.21
N VAL A 289 -17.94 14.79 -9.38
CA VAL A 289 -19.14 14.04 -9.73
C VAL A 289 -18.79 12.61 -10.10
N ASP A 290 -19.66 11.66 -9.75
CA ASP A 290 -19.62 10.32 -10.33
C ASP A 290 -20.53 10.33 -11.56
N ALA A 291 -19.93 10.14 -12.74
CA ALA A 291 -20.63 10.19 -14.04
C ALA A 291 -20.41 8.91 -14.85
N ARG A 292 -21.34 8.64 -15.76
CA ARG A 292 -21.29 7.49 -16.68
C ARG A 292 -22.00 7.83 -17.98
N TYR A 293 -21.72 7.11 -19.04
CA TYR A 293 -22.64 7.11 -20.19
C TYR A 293 -23.93 6.40 -19.84
N GLN A 294 -25.04 6.91 -20.35
CA GLN A 294 -26.37 6.30 -20.16
C GLN A 294 -26.34 4.79 -20.46
N GLY A 295 -26.87 3.99 -19.52
CA GLY A 295 -26.92 2.53 -19.62
C GLY A 295 -25.64 1.80 -19.23
N GLN A 296 -24.57 2.48 -18.80
CA GLN A 296 -23.41 1.82 -18.21
C GLN A 296 -23.65 1.49 -16.72
N SER A 297 -23.05 0.42 -16.27
CA SER A 297 -23.10 -0.01 -14.86
C SER A 297 -21.97 0.55 -13.98
N HIS A 298 -20.94 1.15 -14.59
CA HIS A 298 -19.79 1.73 -13.89
C HIS A 298 -19.75 3.23 -14.06
N GLU A 299 -19.42 3.92 -13.00
CA GLU A 299 -19.24 5.36 -12.94
C GLU A 299 -17.75 5.70 -12.85
N LEU A 300 -17.36 6.81 -13.48
CA LEU A 300 -16.05 7.42 -13.28
C LEU A 300 -16.21 8.69 -12.43
N ARG A 301 -15.27 8.90 -11.51
CA ARG A 301 -15.18 10.13 -10.75
C ARG A 301 -14.39 11.16 -11.54
N VAL A 302 -15.02 12.29 -11.81
CA VAL A 302 -14.42 13.40 -12.55
C VAL A 302 -14.67 14.73 -11.83
N PRO A 303 -13.77 15.73 -12.00
CA PRO A 303 -13.95 17.03 -11.36
C PRO A 303 -15.18 17.79 -11.88
N THR A 304 -15.50 17.65 -13.16
CA THR A 304 -16.67 18.24 -13.83
C THR A 304 -17.25 17.25 -14.83
N VAL A 305 -18.49 17.49 -15.27
CA VAL A 305 -19.11 16.65 -16.32
C VAL A 305 -18.35 16.75 -17.63
N ASP A 306 -17.83 17.91 -17.98
CA ASP A 306 -17.07 18.13 -19.22
C ASP A 306 -15.78 17.30 -19.27
N ALA A 307 -15.16 17.03 -18.13
CA ALA A 307 -13.97 16.19 -18.04
C ALA A 307 -14.25 14.69 -18.23
N PHE A 308 -15.53 14.27 -18.27
CA PHE A 308 -15.91 12.87 -18.27
C PHE A 308 -15.46 12.12 -19.54
N THR A 309 -15.66 12.71 -20.71
CA THR A 309 -15.37 12.04 -22.00
C THR A 309 -13.89 11.69 -22.10
N ASP A 310 -13.01 12.66 -21.78
CA ASP A 310 -11.57 12.45 -21.81
C ASP A 310 -11.11 11.42 -20.77
N ALA A 311 -11.65 11.51 -19.55
CA ALA A 311 -11.36 10.55 -18.49
C ALA A 311 -11.83 9.13 -18.87
N HIS A 312 -13.01 9.02 -19.51
CA HIS A 312 -13.55 7.74 -19.97
C HIS A 312 -12.68 7.14 -21.09
N LEU A 313 -12.25 7.96 -22.06
CA LEU A 313 -11.36 7.53 -23.13
C LEU A 313 -10.02 7.04 -22.58
N GLN A 314 -9.46 7.75 -21.62
CA GLN A 314 -8.20 7.36 -20.96
C GLN A 314 -8.35 6.05 -20.17
N ALA A 315 -9.45 5.88 -19.44
CA ALA A 315 -9.67 4.70 -18.59
C ALA A 315 -10.06 3.44 -19.36
N ASN A 316 -10.80 3.58 -20.49
CA ASN A 316 -11.41 2.47 -21.20
C ASN A 316 -10.93 2.30 -22.65
N GLY A 317 -10.14 3.25 -23.18
CA GLY A 317 -9.61 3.23 -24.53
C GLY A 317 -10.63 3.58 -25.63
N TYR A 318 -11.85 4.01 -25.27
CA TYR A 318 -12.90 4.44 -26.20
C TYR A 318 -13.78 5.51 -25.58
N ASP A 319 -14.41 6.32 -26.43
CA ASP A 319 -15.51 7.22 -26.08
C ASP A 319 -16.82 6.79 -26.76
N ARG A 320 -17.93 7.48 -26.43
CA ARG A 320 -19.24 7.26 -27.06
C ARG A 320 -19.83 8.59 -27.53
N PRO A 321 -19.38 9.10 -28.68
CA PRO A 321 -19.87 10.39 -29.18
C PRO A 321 -21.39 10.39 -29.33
N GLY A 322 -22.04 11.44 -28.80
CA GLY A 322 -23.48 11.63 -28.86
C GLY A 322 -24.31 10.78 -27.88
N HIS A 323 -23.69 9.97 -27.03
CA HIS A 323 -24.40 9.33 -25.93
C HIS A 323 -24.51 10.29 -24.76
N PRO A 324 -25.70 10.39 -24.11
CA PRO A 324 -25.89 11.20 -22.92
C PRO A 324 -24.97 10.76 -21.78
N VAL A 325 -24.46 11.74 -21.03
CA VAL A 325 -23.71 11.50 -19.80
C VAL A 325 -24.68 11.68 -18.63
N GLU A 326 -24.79 10.66 -17.80
CA GLU A 326 -25.57 10.67 -16.56
C GLU A 326 -24.65 11.04 -15.38
N VAL A 327 -25.08 11.98 -14.54
CA VAL A 327 -24.49 12.22 -13.23
C VAL A 327 -25.25 11.38 -12.21
N VAL A 328 -24.54 10.52 -11.50
CA VAL A 328 -25.12 9.60 -10.52
C VAL A 328 -25.05 10.16 -9.11
N ALA A 329 -23.91 10.79 -8.78
CA ALA A 329 -23.70 11.35 -7.45
C ALA A 329 -22.78 12.57 -7.47
N LEU A 330 -23.03 13.47 -6.51
CA LEU A 330 -22.18 14.59 -6.14
C LEU A 330 -21.26 14.18 -5.00
N ARG A 331 -20.04 14.66 -5.04
CA ARG A 331 -19.03 14.43 -3.99
C ARG A 331 -18.38 15.73 -3.57
N ALA A 332 -18.21 15.88 -2.26
CA ALA A 332 -17.42 16.96 -1.68
C ALA A 332 -16.52 16.38 -0.58
N SER A 333 -15.27 16.78 -0.58
CA SER A 333 -14.29 16.41 0.44
C SER A 333 -13.69 17.67 1.01
N ALA A 334 -13.99 17.97 2.27
CA ALA A 334 -13.38 19.05 3.03
C ALA A 334 -12.17 18.49 3.78
N ARG A 335 -11.00 19.12 3.63
CA ARG A 335 -9.73 18.67 4.20
C ARG A 335 -9.04 19.80 4.95
N ARG A 336 -8.48 19.48 6.10
CA ARG A 336 -7.50 20.35 6.78
C ARG A 336 -6.19 19.60 6.88
N ARG A 337 -5.11 20.23 6.39
CA ARG A 337 -3.77 19.63 6.41
C ARG A 337 -3.36 19.28 7.83
N SER A 338 -2.64 18.16 7.98
CA SER A 338 -1.98 17.84 9.24
C SER A 338 -0.88 18.87 9.53
N PRO A 339 -0.69 19.25 10.81
CA PRO A 339 0.49 20.03 11.21
C PRO A 339 1.77 19.18 11.17
N VAL A 340 1.66 17.85 11.02
CA VAL A 340 2.79 16.93 10.99
C VAL A 340 3.22 16.72 9.54
N ASP A 341 4.44 17.12 9.22
CA ASP A 341 5.10 16.80 7.96
C ASP A 341 5.92 15.50 8.15
N PRO A 342 5.57 14.39 7.49
CA PRO A 342 6.26 13.12 7.69
C PRO A 342 7.73 13.16 7.26
N THR A 343 8.10 14.04 6.31
CA THR A 343 9.46 14.19 5.82
C THR A 343 10.39 14.88 6.84
N ARG A 344 9.82 15.55 7.83
CA ARG A 344 10.54 16.27 8.89
C ARG A 344 10.56 15.54 10.22
N LEU A 345 9.93 14.38 10.31
CA LEU A 345 9.99 13.57 11.52
C LEU A 345 11.42 13.10 11.76
N ARG A 346 12.02 13.57 12.87
CA ARG A 346 13.36 13.15 13.25
C ARG A 346 13.37 11.69 13.67
N GLY A 347 14.38 10.95 13.28
CA GLY A 347 14.62 9.56 13.67
C GLY A 347 14.79 8.67 12.44
N GLY A 348 15.62 7.68 12.58
CA GLY A 348 16.17 6.81 11.57
C GLY A 348 17.68 6.80 11.66
N ARG A 349 18.30 5.63 11.46
CA ARG A 349 19.76 5.53 11.39
C ARG A 349 20.24 6.25 10.13
N LYS A 350 21.47 6.78 10.20
CA LYS A 350 22.14 7.25 8.98
C LYS A 350 22.35 6.04 8.07
N ARG A 351 21.83 6.12 6.87
CA ARG A 351 21.99 5.11 5.82
C ARG A 351 23.15 5.55 4.92
N PRO A 352 24.37 5.02 5.09
CA PRO A 352 25.50 5.33 4.19
C PRO A 352 25.22 4.71 2.81
N PRO A 353 25.89 5.20 1.75
CA PRO A 353 25.92 4.49 0.48
C PRO A 353 26.43 3.05 0.68
N MET A 354 25.88 2.11 -0.06
CA MET A 354 26.22 0.69 0.06
C MET A 354 26.06 -0.05 -1.25
N ASP A 355 26.87 -1.07 -1.44
CA ASP A 355 26.74 -2.04 -2.53
C ASP A 355 26.25 -3.37 -1.97
N GLY A 356 25.41 -4.07 -2.73
CA GLY A 356 25.02 -5.43 -2.38
C GLY A 356 26.12 -6.46 -2.72
N PRO A 357 26.13 -7.63 -2.05
CA PRO A 357 25.14 -8.05 -1.07
C PRO A 357 25.34 -7.38 0.30
N ALA A 358 24.27 -6.83 0.87
CA ALA A 358 24.32 -6.17 2.18
C ALA A 358 22.98 -6.33 2.93
N VAL A 359 23.07 -6.39 4.26
CA VAL A 359 21.90 -6.36 5.15
C VAL A 359 21.98 -5.11 6.03
N VAL A 360 20.91 -4.32 6.03
CA VAL A 360 20.77 -3.17 6.91
C VAL A 360 19.69 -3.47 7.93
N VAL A 361 20.08 -3.51 9.19
CA VAL A 361 19.16 -3.73 10.29
C VAL A 361 18.79 -2.41 10.93
N GLU A 362 17.52 -2.11 10.97
CA GLU A 362 16.92 -0.97 11.66
C GLU A 362 16.06 -1.43 12.84
N ASP A 363 15.62 -0.51 13.66
CA ASP A 363 14.87 -0.84 14.89
C ASP A 363 13.49 -1.46 14.56
N ASP A 364 12.97 -1.21 13.37
CA ASP A 364 11.60 -1.54 12.96
C ASP A 364 11.51 -2.33 11.64
N THR A 365 12.64 -2.54 10.92
CA THR A 365 12.67 -3.30 9.68
C THR A 365 14.08 -3.83 9.37
N THR A 366 14.16 -4.81 8.48
CA THR A 366 15.43 -5.29 7.93
C THR A 366 15.39 -5.13 6.40
N ILE A 367 16.46 -4.55 5.85
CA ILE A 367 16.59 -4.28 4.41
C ILE A 367 17.61 -5.25 3.84
N TRP A 368 17.24 -5.97 2.80
CA TRP A 368 18.14 -6.80 2.01
C TRP A 368 18.49 -6.10 0.70
N VAL A 369 19.79 -5.91 0.46
CA VAL A 369 20.33 -5.37 -0.79
C VAL A 369 21.08 -6.49 -1.48
N PRO A 370 20.57 -7.09 -2.56
CA PRO A 370 21.24 -8.20 -3.25
C PRO A 370 22.41 -7.71 -4.10
N GLU A 371 23.23 -8.66 -4.56
CA GLU A 371 24.33 -8.39 -5.49
C GLU A 371 23.84 -7.65 -6.75
N GLY A 372 24.62 -6.70 -7.24
CA GLY A 372 24.27 -5.86 -8.40
C GLY A 372 23.33 -4.70 -8.10
N TRP A 373 22.90 -4.55 -6.84
CA TRP A 373 22.15 -3.40 -6.38
C TRP A 373 23.01 -2.42 -5.60
N HIS A 374 22.74 -1.13 -5.79
CA HIS A 374 23.42 -0.03 -5.13
C HIS A 374 22.41 0.82 -4.36
N GLY A 375 22.73 1.16 -3.11
CA GLY A 375 21.90 1.96 -2.23
C GLY A 375 22.52 3.32 -1.95
N GLU A 376 21.76 4.39 -2.13
CA GLU A 376 22.16 5.74 -1.78
C GLU A 376 21.15 6.41 -0.82
N PRO A 377 21.64 7.22 0.14
CA PRO A 377 20.79 8.05 0.95
C PRO A 377 20.07 9.09 0.07
N GLY A 378 18.75 9.05 0.11
CA GLY A 378 17.89 9.99 -0.62
C GLY A 378 17.35 11.12 0.25
N PRO A 379 16.57 12.03 -0.35
CA PRO A 379 15.87 13.11 0.35
C PRO A 379 14.96 12.58 1.45
N ALA A 380 14.68 13.41 2.45
CA ALA A 380 13.80 13.09 3.58
C ALA A 380 14.23 11.83 4.39
N GLY A 381 15.49 11.39 4.28
CA GLY A 381 16.02 10.20 4.97
C GLY A 381 15.62 8.87 4.33
N THR A 382 15.16 8.88 3.09
CA THR A 382 14.92 7.68 2.32
C THR A 382 16.23 6.96 1.98
N LEU A 383 16.17 5.67 1.71
CA LEU A 383 17.20 4.91 1.00
C LEU A 383 16.66 4.60 -0.39
N VAL A 384 17.38 5.01 -1.42
CA VAL A 384 17.05 4.71 -2.80
C VAL A 384 17.96 3.61 -3.30
N LEU A 385 17.39 2.48 -3.70
CA LEU A 385 18.11 1.36 -4.25
C LEU A 385 17.89 1.31 -5.76
N THR A 386 18.99 1.20 -6.50
CA THR A 386 18.96 1.07 -7.96
C THR A 386 19.83 -0.10 -8.40
N ARG A 387 19.50 -0.70 -9.52
CA ARG A 387 20.33 -1.73 -10.11
C ARG A 387 21.49 -1.08 -10.87
N GLY A 388 22.70 -1.57 -10.68
CA GLY A 388 23.86 -1.15 -11.47
C GLY A 388 23.61 -1.38 -12.96
N ALA A 389 24.04 -0.45 -13.81
CA ALA A 389 24.05 -0.69 -15.25
C ALA A 389 24.98 -1.86 -15.52
N GLY A 390 24.42 -3.01 -15.93
CA GLY A 390 25.15 -4.20 -16.31
C GLY A 390 25.94 -4.03 -17.61
#